data_0811fdb17507c11774d4f6a969a72687
#
_entry.id   0811fdb17507c11774d4f6a969a72687
#
_cell.length_a   1.000
_cell.length_b   1.000
_cell.length_c   1.000
_cell.angle_alpha   90.00
_cell.angle_beta   90.00
_cell.angle_gamma   90.00
#
_symmetry.space_group_name_H-M   'P 1'
#
loop_
_entity.id
_entity.type
_entity.pdbx_description
1 polymer ?
#
loop_
_entity_poly.entity_id
_entity_poly.type
_entity_poly.pdbx_seq_one_letter_code
_entity_poly.pdbx_strand_id
1 'polypeptide(L)'
;KLEDSSKSHDRLMSEITVESMGITGTIDLYDKETRTLVDYKFSGSYKIAQCLGMTFRKINHPTEVYKRNGRWGKAGSPKRIKQFYVDESLIDFGDWGWQVNFYRYLLESNGYPVEKMFVQATVRDGSLQIARERGLDRNIYMIDIPFIHNDHLIEKFSSQRDALLKALENNELPEVCTKEERWGGNKCQSYCSVREICPYNNKGEE
;
A
#
# COMPACT_ATOMS: atom_id res chain seq x y z
N LYS A 1 -8.47 16.04 35.75
CA LYS A 1 -9.79 16.07 35.07
C LYS A 1 -9.80 14.85 34.18
N LEU A 2 -10.59 13.84 34.56
CA LEU A 2 -10.92 12.71 33.70
C LEU A 2 -11.84 13.27 32.59
N GLU A 3 -11.37 13.31 31.38
CA GLU A 3 -12.20 13.63 30.23
C GLU A 3 -13.25 12.54 30.06
N ASP A 4 -14.46 12.98 29.82
CA ASP A 4 -15.66 12.16 29.75
C ASP A 4 -15.52 11.09 28.66
N SER A 5 -15.29 9.85 29.07
CA SER A 5 -15.10 8.71 28.18
C SER A 5 -16.33 8.35 27.34
N SER A 6 -17.51 8.93 27.67
CA SER A 6 -18.75 8.71 26.91
C SER A 6 -18.75 9.42 25.54
N LYS A 7 -18.00 10.53 25.40
CA LYS A 7 -17.90 11.29 24.13
C LYS A 7 -16.97 10.63 23.11
N SER A 8 -16.05 9.76 23.54
CA SER A 8 -15.12 9.13 22.62
C SER A 8 -15.74 8.02 21.77
N HIS A 9 -16.78 7.37 22.25
CA HIS A 9 -17.45 6.28 21.52
C HIS A 9 -18.30 6.74 20.33
N ASP A 10 -18.78 7.98 20.34
CA ASP A 10 -19.58 8.52 19.23
C ASP A 10 -18.72 9.19 18.15
N ARG A 11 -17.48 9.59 18.46
CA ARG A 11 -16.54 10.23 17.55
C ARG A 11 -15.90 9.25 16.58
N LEU A 12 -15.40 8.14 17.08
CA LEU A 12 -14.66 7.16 16.29
C LEU A 12 -15.60 6.04 15.83
N MET A 13 -15.56 5.76 14.55
CA MET A 13 -16.24 4.61 13.94
C MET A 13 -15.18 3.62 13.50
N SER A 14 -15.26 2.38 13.98
CA SER A 14 -14.33 1.31 13.63
C SER A 14 -15.08 0.10 13.10
N GLU A 15 -14.46 -0.64 12.18
CA GLU A 15 -15.00 -1.88 11.60
C GLU A 15 -16.42 -1.69 11.01
N ILE A 16 -16.69 -0.51 10.44
CA ILE A 16 -18.00 -0.22 9.85
C ILE A 16 -18.07 -0.71 8.40
N THR A 17 -19.17 -1.38 8.09
CA THR A 17 -19.46 -1.77 6.71
C THR A 17 -20.35 -0.72 6.07
N VAL A 18 -19.90 -0.20 4.93
CA VAL A 18 -20.62 0.76 4.08
C VAL A 18 -20.75 0.21 2.67
N GLU A 19 -21.79 0.64 1.98
CA GLU A 19 -22.09 0.17 0.62
C GLU A 19 -22.38 1.34 -0.30
N SER A 20 -21.94 1.25 -1.55
CA SER A 20 -22.40 2.07 -2.66
C SER A 20 -22.17 1.33 -3.98
N MET A 21 -23.03 1.55 -4.97
CA MET A 21 -22.96 0.92 -6.30
C MET A 21 -22.95 -0.62 -6.28
N GLY A 22 -23.58 -1.26 -5.27
CA GLY A 22 -23.56 -2.71 -5.10
C GLY A 22 -22.20 -3.28 -4.69
N ILE A 23 -21.31 -2.43 -4.16
CA ILE A 23 -20.01 -2.82 -3.62
C ILE A 23 -19.95 -2.43 -2.15
N THR A 24 -19.58 -3.37 -1.30
CA THR A 24 -19.40 -3.14 0.14
C THR A 24 -17.93 -2.97 0.48
N GLY A 25 -17.65 -2.16 1.51
CA GLY A 25 -16.32 -2.04 2.11
C GLY A 25 -16.43 -1.96 3.63
N THR A 26 -15.49 -2.59 4.32
CA THR A 26 -15.34 -2.44 5.77
C THR A 26 -14.22 -1.46 6.05
N ILE A 27 -14.55 -0.41 6.79
CA ILE A 27 -13.66 0.71 7.13
C ILE A 27 -13.02 0.40 8.48
N ASP A 28 -11.70 0.38 8.54
CA ASP A 28 -10.98 0.09 9.78
C ASP A 28 -11.22 1.17 10.85
N LEU A 29 -11.05 2.44 10.47
CA LEU A 29 -11.26 3.57 11.37
C LEU A 29 -11.66 4.84 10.62
N TYR A 30 -12.70 5.52 11.11
CA TYR A 30 -13.09 6.85 10.68
C TYR A 30 -13.35 7.77 11.88
N ASP A 31 -12.69 8.92 11.92
CA ASP A 31 -12.88 9.97 12.91
C ASP A 31 -13.84 11.04 12.36
N LYS A 32 -15.06 11.09 12.90
CA LYS A 32 -16.11 12.03 12.50
C LYS A 32 -15.75 13.50 12.75
N GLU A 33 -14.98 13.77 13.81
CA GLU A 33 -14.62 15.13 14.19
C GLU A 33 -13.57 15.71 13.26
N THR A 34 -12.53 14.95 12.96
CA THR A 34 -11.45 15.37 12.08
C THR A 34 -11.68 14.97 10.62
N ARG A 35 -12.78 14.23 10.33
CA ARG A 35 -13.12 13.69 9.01
C ARG A 35 -11.96 12.91 8.38
N THR A 36 -11.32 12.11 9.23
CA THR A 36 -10.11 11.37 8.87
C THR A 36 -10.41 9.89 8.73
N LEU A 37 -10.10 9.35 7.55
CA LEU A 37 -10.12 7.91 7.27
C LEU A 37 -8.73 7.33 7.52
N VAL A 38 -8.64 6.25 8.29
CA VAL A 38 -7.41 5.49 8.51
C VAL A 38 -7.65 4.03 8.17
N ASP A 39 -6.78 3.48 7.36
CA ASP A 39 -6.75 2.07 6.98
C ASP A 39 -5.48 1.42 7.54
N TYR A 40 -5.62 0.26 8.19
CA TYR A 40 -4.50 -0.45 8.82
C TYR A 40 -3.89 -1.47 7.88
N LYS A 41 -2.58 -1.37 7.65
CA LYS A 41 -1.84 -2.30 6.81
C LYS A 41 -0.67 -2.93 7.56
N PHE A 42 -0.56 -4.24 7.47
CA PHE A 42 0.60 -5.00 7.93
C PHE A 42 1.36 -5.50 6.71
N SER A 43 2.53 -4.91 6.41
CA SER A 43 3.24 -5.18 5.17
C SER A 43 4.75 -5.25 5.35
N GLY A 44 5.43 -5.85 4.38
CA GLY A 44 6.89 -5.88 4.34
C GLY A 44 7.49 -4.50 4.05
N SER A 45 8.72 -4.30 4.52
CA SER A 45 9.47 -3.05 4.36
C SER A 45 9.61 -2.58 2.91
N TYR A 46 9.57 -3.49 1.93
CA TYR A 46 9.63 -3.13 0.51
C TYR A 46 8.45 -2.25 0.09
N LYS A 47 7.22 -2.69 0.36
CA LYS A 47 6.01 -1.95 -0.02
C LYS A 47 5.92 -0.61 0.71
N ILE A 48 6.27 -0.60 2.00
CA ILE A 48 6.24 0.64 2.80
C ILE A 48 7.28 1.65 2.29
N ALA A 49 8.52 1.20 2.00
CA ALA A 49 9.54 2.04 1.40
C ALA A 49 9.11 2.62 0.04
N GLN A 50 8.41 1.83 -0.78
CA GLN A 50 7.83 2.26 -2.06
C GLN A 50 6.75 3.34 -1.86
N CYS A 51 5.82 3.14 -0.91
CA CYS A 51 4.78 4.12 -0.60
C CYS A 51 5.36 5.43 -0.01
N LEU A 52 6.54 5.38 0.60
CA LEU A 52 7.23 6.55 1.14
C LEU A 52 8.19 7.20 0.12
N GLY A 53 8.37 6.65 -1.07
CA GLY A 53 9.37 7.13 -2.03
C GLY A 53 10.81 7.00 -1.51
N MET A 54 11.09 6.03 -0.61
CA MET A 54 12.41 5.87 -0.01
C MET A 54 13.42 5.36 -1.03
N THR A 55 14.49 6.12 -1.20
CA THR A 55 15.62 5.76 -2.06
C THR A 55 16.95 6.11 -1.39
N PHE A 56 18.06 5.84 -2.03
CA PHE A 56 19.37 6.16 -1.47
C PHE A 56 20.37 6.58 -2.54
N ARG A 57 21.34 7.39 -2.12
CA ARG A 57 22.57 7.65 -2.85
C ARG A 57 23.79 7.13 -2.08
N LYS A 58 24.80 6.72 -2.82
CA LYS A 58 26.07 6.30 -2.22
C LYS A 58 26.95 7.52 -2.02
N ILE A 59 27.32 7.80 -0.79
CA ILE A 59 28.23 8.88 -0.41
C ILE A 59 29.50 8.32 0.26
N ASN A 60 30.52 9.12 0.33
CA ASN A 60 31.71 8.77 1.11
C ASN A 60 31.41 8.95 2.60
N HIS A 61 31.86 8.00 3.42
CA HIS A 61 31.79 8.16 4.88
C HIS A 61 32.66 9.35 5.30
N PRO A 62 32.18 10.24 6.19
CA PRO A 62 32.90 11.46 6.54
C PRO A 62 34.25 11.21 7.19
N THR A 63 34.42 10.11 7.94
CA THR A 63 35.61 9.84 8.75
C THR A 63 36.21 8.46 8.55
N GLU A 64 35.41 7.46 8.11
CA GLU A 64 35.89 6.08 7.99
C GLU A 64 36.52 5.80 6.63
N VAL A 65 37.67 5.12 6.66
CA VAL A 65 38.39 4.67 5.45
C VAL A 65 38.56 3.14 5.47
N TYR A 66 38.77 2.57 4.30
CA TYR A 66 39.10 1.15 4.18
C TYR A 66 40.51 0.91 4.74
N LYS A 67 40.62 -0.07 5.66
CA LYS A 67 41.92 -0.44 6.28
C LYS A 67 42.76 -1.34 5.39
N ARG A 68 42.18 -2.02 4.40
CA ARG A 68 42.83 -2.98 3.49
C ARG A 68 42.24 -2.83 2.09
N ASN A 69 43.06 -3.22 1.08
CA ASN A 69 42.55 -3.36 -0.28
C ASN A 69 41.55 -4.51 -0.35
N GLY A 70 40.44 -4.33 -1.05
CA GLY A 70 39.41 -5.34 -1.20
C GLY A 70 38.37 -4.99 -2.25
N ARG A 71 37.38 -5.87 -2.41
CA ARG A 71 36.28 -5.71 -3.38
C ARG A 71 35.54 -4.37 -3.24
N TRP A 72 35.51 -3.81 -2.05
CA TRP A 72 34.71 -2.62 -1.72
C TRP A 72 35.48 -1.31 -1.82
N GLY A 73 36.80 -1.34 -1.84
CA GLY A 73 37.64 -0.15 -1.93
C GLY A 73 39.13 -0.42 -1.69
N LYS A 74 39.92 0.60 -1.96
CA LYS A 74 41.39 0.59 -1.71
C LYS A 74 41.68 1.08 -0.28
N ALA A 75 42.74 0.56 0.34
CA ALA A 75 43.23 1.07 1.63
C ALA A 75 43.41 2.60 1.58
N GLY A 76 42.97 3.29 2.61
CA GLY A 76 43.01 4.75 2.73
C GLY A 76 41.88 5.50 1.98
N SER A 77 41.12 4.84 1.08
CA SER A 77 39.99 5.50 0.46
C SER A 77 38.76 5.54 1.41
N PRO A 78 37.90 6.59 1.34
CA PRO A 78 36.70 6.67 2.16
C PRO A 78 35.77 5.48 1.93
N LYS A 79 35.18 4.97 3.02
CA LYS A 79 34.12 3.97 2.89
C LYS A 79 32.90 4.54 2.21
N ARG A 80 32.22 3.72 1.39
CA ARG A 80 30.94 4.09 0.76
C ARG A 80 29.79 3.68 1.67
N ILE A 81 28.92 4.61 1.99
CA ILE A 81 27.68 4.37 2.77
C ILE A 81 26.46 4.80 1.97
N LYS A 82 25.31 4.21 2.31
CA LYS A 82 24.01 4.65 1.78
C LYS A 82 23.51 5.83 2.61
N GLN A 83 23.15 6.92 1.97
CA GLN A 83 22.39 8.01 2.54
C GLN A 83 20.97 7.91 1.99
N PHE A 84 20.01 7.60 2.84
CA PHE A 84 18.61 7.50 2.46
C PHE A 84 17.96 8.88 2.40
N TYR A 85 17.00 9.03 1.50
CA TYR A 85 16.17 10.21 1.36
C TYR A 85 14.84 9.83 0.69
N VAL A 86 13.85 10.70 0.79
CA VAL A 86 12.56 10.58 0.10
C VAL A 86 12.67 11.26 -1.26
N ASP A 87 12.24 10.57 -2.30
CA ASP A 87 12.04 11.10 -3.65
C ASP A 87 10.56 10.96 -3.99
N GLU A 88 9.86 12.09 -4.01
CA GLU A 88 8.41 12.12 -4.23
C GLU A 88 8.01 11.54 -5.59
N SER A 89 8.89 11.62 -6.59
CA SER A 89 8.64 11.05 -7.93
C SER A 89 8.62 9.52 -7.95
N LEU A 90 9.14 8.88 -6.89
CA LEU A 90 9.17 7.42 -6.72
C LEU A 90 8.05 6.90 -5.81
N ILE A 91 7.19 7.77 -5.30
CA ILE A 91 6.06 7.37 -4.47
C ILE A 91 5.08 6.54 -5.31
N ASP A 92 4.81 5.33 -4.84
CA ASP A 92 3.82 4.44 -5.45
C ASP A 92 2.98 3.74 -4.37
N PHE A 93 1.76 4.21 -4.24
CA PHE A 93 0.78 3.61 -3.31
C PHE A 93 0.18 2.31 -3.86
N GLY A 94 0.19 2.11 -5.17
CA GLY A 94 -0.42 0.96 -5.84
C GLY A 94 -1.88 0.74 -5.40
N ASP A 95 -2.21 -0.51 -5.05
CA ASP A 95 -3.57 -0.89 -4.65
C ASP A 95 -4.06 -0.18 -3.37
N TRP A 96 -3.16 0.23 -2.47
CA TRP A 96 -3.55 0.95 -1.26
C TRP A 96 -4.20 2.31 -1.58
N GLY A 97 -3.62 3.03 -2.54
CA GLY A 97 -4.19 4.31 -2.98
C GLY A 97 -5.61 4.16 -3.52
N TRP A 98 -5.84 3.15 -4.36
CA TRP A 98 -7.17 2.85 -4.91
C TRP A 98 -8.15 2.41 -3.82
N GLN A 99 -7.75 1.50 -2.94
CA GLN A 99 -8.61 0.96 -1.89
C GLN A 99 -9.07 2.06 -0.93
N VAL A 100 -8.13 2.86 -0.40
CA VAL A 100 -8.45 3.91 0.58
C VAL A 100 -9.32 5.00 -0.05
N ASN A 101 -9.06 5.38 -1.31
CA ASN A 101 -9.92 6.31 -2.02
C ASN A 101 -11.32 5.74 -2.29
N PHE A 102 -11.43 4.45 -2.56
CA PHE A 102 -12.75 3.83 -2.71
C PHE A 102 -13.50 3.78 -1.36
N TYR A 103 -12.82 3.51 -0.25
CA TYR A 103 -13.40 3.61 1.09
C TYR A 103 -13.88 5.04 1.40
N ARG A 104 -13.11 6.06 1.00
CA ARG A 104 -13.56 7.46 1.05
C ARG A 104 -14.86 7.65 0.28
N TYR A 105 -14.91 7.19 -0.97
CA TYR A 105 -16.11 7.29 -1.80
C TYR A 105 -17.33 6.61 -1.17
N LEU A 106 -17.14 5.43 -0.58
CA LEU A 106 -18.20 4.72 0.14
C LEU A 106 -18.69 5.53 1.36
N LEU A 107 -17.78 6.07 2.18
CA LEU A 107 -18.12 6.91 3.33
C LEU A 107 -18.90 8.16 2.90
N GLU A 108 -18.41 8.88 1.92
CA GLU A 108 -19.04 10.10 1.41
C GLU A 108 -20.45 9.82 0.84
N SER A 109 -20.62 8.69 0.12
CA SER A 109 -21.92 8.24 -0.39
C SER A 109 -22.92 7.92 0.72
N ASN A 110 -22.44 7.62 1.93
CA ASN A 110 -23.24 7.34 3.12
C ASN A 110 -23.34 8.54 4.09
N GLY A 111 -22.94 9.74 3.64
CA GLY A 111 -23.08 10.98 4.43
C GLY A 111 -21.93 11.25 5.41
N TYR A 112 -20.81 10.55 5.29
CA TYR A 112 -19.61 10.76 6.09
C TYR A 112 -18.52 11.45 5.28
N PRO A 113 -18.38 12.79 5.31
CA PRO A 113 -17.36 13.50 4.52
C PRO A 113 -15.96 13.17 4.99
N VAL A 114 -15.01 13.02 4.05
CA VAL A 114 -13.61 12.72 4.33
C VAL A 114 -12.71 13.85 3.86
N GLU A 115 -11.90 14.39 4.77
CA GLU A 115 -10.94 15.47 4.49
C GLU A 115 -9.50 14.99 4.45
N LYS A 116 -9.21 13.87 5.14
CA LYS A 116 -7.86 13.29 5.21
C LYS A 116 -7.92 11.78 5.13
N MET A 117 -6.92 11.20 4.49
CA MET A 117 -6.80 9.76 4.36
C MET A 117 -5.39 9.31 4.70
N PHE A 118 -5.28 8.29 5.55
CA PHE A 118 -4.00 7.71 5.92
C PHE A 118 -4.04 6.19 5.83
N VAL A 119 -2.89 5.63 5.49
CA VAL A 119 -2.58 4.24 5.80
C VAL A 119 -1.65 4.22 7.00
N GLN A 120 -2.09 3.59 8.10
CA GLN A 120 -1.19 3.24 9.20
C GLN A 120 -0.53 1.92 8.87
N ALA A 121 0.70 1.98 8.38
CA ALA A 121 1.46 0.82 7.95
C ALA A 121 2.37 0.30 9.06
N THR A 122 2.13 -0.94 9.51
CA THR A 122 3.03 -1.66 10.41
C THR A 122 4.02 -2.48 9.59
N VAL A 123 5.32 -2.28 9.85
CA VAL A 123 6.42 -2.92 9.12
C VAL A 123 6.63 -4.34 9.66
N ARG A 124 6.23 -5.37 8.91
CA ARG A 124 6.32 -6.77 9.32
C ARG A 124 7.74 -7.22 9.65
N ASP A 125 8.72 -6.72 8.91
CA ASP A 125 10.15 -7.01 9.03
C ASP A 125 10.94 -5.80 9.61
N GLY A 126 10.26 -4.90 10.34
CA GLY A 126 10.82 -3.61 10.80
C GLY A 126 12.02 -3.71 11.71
N SER A 127 12.14 -4.77 12.51
CA SER A 127 13.29 -4.99 13.37
C SER A 127 14.50 -5.62 12.66
N LEU A 128 14.36 -6.05 11.40
CA LEU A 128 15.39 -6.73 10.65
C LEU A 128 16.30 -5.74 9.90
N GLN A 129 17.52 -6.20 9.61
CA GLN A 129 18.49 -5.43 8.84
C GLN A 129 17.95 -4.99 7.48
N ILE A 130 17.13 -5.83 6.82
CA ILE A 130 16.56 -5.55 5.51
C ILE A 130 15.68 -4.29 5.48
N ALA A 131 14.93 -4.01 6.56
CA ALA A 131 14.14 -2.78 6.67
C ALA A 131 15.05 -1.55 6.75
N ARG A 132 16.12 -1.61 7.54
CA ARG A 132 17.13 -0.54 7.62
C ARG A 132 17.87 -0.32 6.30
N GLU A 133 18.15 -1.39 5.54
CA GLU A 133 18.76 -1.31 4.22
C GLU A 133 17.85 -0.69 3.16
N ARG A 134 16.55 -0.55 3.47
CA ARG A 134 15.52 0.17 2.69
C ARG A 134 15.24 1.56 3.23
N GLY A 135 15.95 2.00 4.30
CA GLY A 135 15.83 3.33 4.88
C GLY A 135 14.69 3.45 5.90
N LEU A 136 14.10 2.33 6.35
CA LEU A 136 13.06 2.35 7.37
C LEU A 136 13.68 2.23 8.77
N ASP A 137 13.42 3.22 9.61
CA ASP A 137 13.94 3.35 10.99
C ASP A 137 12.87 3.14 12.07
N ARG A 138 11.60 2.99 11.67
CA ARG A 138 10.44 2.82 12.55
C ARG A 138 9.68 1.53 12.22
N ASN A 139 8.86 1.09 13.15
CA ASN A 139 7.99 -0.06 12.95
C ASN A 139 6.58 0.33 12.48
N ILE A 140 6.19 1.60 12.61
CA ILE A 140 4.90 2.13 12.20
C ILE A 140 5.09 3.44 11.44
N TYR A 141 4.42 3.56 10.31
CA TYR A 141 4.38 4.77 9.47
C TYR A 141 2.94 5.20 9.24
N MET A 142 2.67 6.49 9.38
CA MET A 142 1.45 7.11 8.89
C MET A 142 1.75 7.65 7.49
N ILE A 143 1.07 7.09 6.49
CA ILE A 143 1.28 7.40 5.08
C ILE A 143 0.06 8.16 4.60
N ASP A 144 0.26 9.41 4.20
CA ASP A 144 -0.78 10.25 3.63
C ASP A 144 -1.16 9.74 2.22
N ILE A 145 -2.45 9.58 1.97
CA ILE A 145 -2.95 9.08 0.69
C ILE A 145 -3.63 10.24 -0.06
N PRO A 146 -3.13 10.63 -1.24
CA PRO A 146 -3.73 11.68 -2.02
C PRO A 146 -5.10 11.29 -2.57
N PHE A 147 -5.95 12.30 -2.79
CA PHE A 147 -7.28 12.11 -3.36
C PHE A 147 -7.21 11.73 -4.84
N ILE A 148 -7.97 10.71 -5.21
CA ILE A 148 -8.27 10.35 -6.60
C ILE A 148 -9.67 10.89 -6.92
N HIS A 149 -9.85 11.46 -8.11
CA HIS A 149 -11.16 11.97 -8.53
C HIS A 149 -12.21 10.87 -8.58
N ASN A 150 -13.44 11.18 -8.14
CA ASN A 150 -14.51 10.19 -8.03
C ASN A 150 -14.83 9.49 -9.36
N ASP A 151 -14.78 10.21 -10.49
CA ASP A 151 -15.06 9.62 -11.80
C ASP A 151 -14.12 8.45 -12.11
N HIS A 152 -12.82 8.56 -11.80
CA HIS A 152 -11.87 7.47 -11.97
C HIS A 152 -12.13 6.28 -11.04
N LEU A 153 -12.61 6.56 -9.81
CA LEU A 153 -13.00 5.50 -8.88
C LEU A 153 -14.22 4.75 -9.38
N ILE A 154 -15.26 5.50 -9.77
CA ILE A 154 -16.52 4.96 -10.28
C ILE A 154 -16.27 4.12 -11.53
N GLU A 155 -15.53 4.65 -12.50
CA GLU A 155 -15.17 3.93 -13.73
C GLU A 155 -14.46 2.61 -13.42
N LYS A 156 -13.39 2.67 -12.62
CA LYS A 156 -12.60 1.48 -12.28
C LYS A 156 -13.41 0.41 -11.55
N PHE A 157 -14.09 0.80 -10.47
CA PHE A 157 -14.78 -0.18 -9.62
C PHE A 157 -16.10 -0.67 -10.23
N SER A 158 -16.83 0.16 -11.00
CA SER A 158 -18.00 -0.29 -11.77
C SER A 158 -17.58 -1.29 -12.83
N SER A 159 -16.53 -0.99 -13.60
CA SER A 159 -16.03 -1.89 -14.64
C SER A 159 -15.65 -3.27 -14.05
N GLN A 160 -14.95 -3.29 -12.91
CA GLN A 160 -14.59 -4.55 -12.25
C GLN A 160 -15.81 -5.31 -11.72
N ARG A 161 -16.76 -4.61 -11.10
CA ARG A 161 -18.03 -5.20 -10.65
C ARG A 161 -18.79 -5.80 -11.80
N ASP A 162 -18.99 -5.05 -12.88
CA ASP A 162 -19.80 -5.46 -14.03
C ASP A 162 -19.16 -6.65 -14.76
N ALA A 163 -17.83 -6.66 -14.88
CA ALA A 163 -17.10 -7.80 -15.42
C ALA A 163 -17.28 -9.05 -14.55
N LEU A 164 -17.23 -8.92 -13.22
CA LEU A 164 -17.47 -10.04 -12.30
C LEU A 164 -18.90 -10.56 -12.39
N LEU A 165 -19.90 -9.67 -12.36
CA LEU A 165 -21.32 -10.06 -12.44
C LEU A 165 -21.61 -10.77 -13.78
N LYS A 166 -21.12 -10.24 -14.89
CA LYS A 166 -21.25 -10.87 -16.21
C LYS A 166 -20.63 -12.27 -16.25
N ALA A 167 -19.44 -12.42 -15.67
CA ALA A 167 -18.77 -13.72 -15.60
C ALA A 167 -19.59 -14.74 -14.78
N LEU A 168 -20.17 -14.31 -13.66
CA LEU A 168 -21.02 -15.12 -12.81
C LEU A 168 -22.33 -15.52 -13.50
N GLU A 169 -23.02 -14.56 -14.15
CA GLU A 169 -24.27 -14.80 -14.89
C GLU A 169 -24.10 -15.81 -16.04
N ASN A 170 -23.01 -15.68 -16.78
CA ASN A 170 -22.70 -16.55 -17.92
C ASN A 170 -22.03 -17.87 -17.51
N ASN A 171 -21.64 -18.03 -16.24
CA ASN A 171 -20.79 -19.13 -15.76
C ASN A 171 -19.49 -19.24 -16.58
N GLU A 172 -18.89 -18.10 -16.91
CA GLU A 172 -17.66 -17.99 -17.67
C GLU A 172 -16.56 -17.43 -16.79
N LEU A 173 -15.31 -17.71 -17.13
CA LEU A 173 -14.19 -17.08 -16.46
C LEU A 173 -14.00 -15.64 -16.99
N PRO A 174 -13.67 -14.67 -16.12
CA PRO A 174 -13.30 -13.33 -16.56
C PRO A 174 -12.01 -13.38 -17.41
N GLU A 175 -11.71 -12.26 -18.07
CA GLU A 175 -10.46 -12.12 -18.82
C GLU A 175 -9.24 -12.42 -17.95
N VAL A 176 -8.18 -12.90 -18.59
CA VAL A 176 -6.92 -13.15 -17.90
C VAL A 176 -6.35 -11.86 -17.31
N CYS A 177 -5.80 -11.96 -16.11
CA CYS A 177 -5.12 -10.82 -15.47
C CYS A 177 -4.06 -10.19 -16.39
N THR A 178 -3.98 -8.88 -16.43
CA THR A 178 -2.97 -8.14 -17.19
C THR A 178 -1.55 -8.46 -16.70
N LYS A 179 -0.55 -8.04 -17.45
CA LYS A 179 0.86 -8.23 -17.07
C LYS A 179 1.18 -7.51 -15.75
N GLU A 180 0.62 -6.33 -15.56
CA GLU A 180 0.76 -5.51 -14.36
C GLU A 180 0.12 -6.21 -13.15
N GLU A 181 -1.11 -6.69 -13.27
CA GLU A 181 -1.82 -7.44 -12.22
C GLU A 181 -1.12 -8.73 -11.85
N ARG A 182 -0.42 -9.36 -12.78
CA ARG A 182 0.39 -10.57 -12.57
C ARG A 182 1.79 -10.27 -12.04
N TRP A 183 2.18 -9.00 -11.91
CA TRP A 183 3.54 -8.56 -11.54
C TRP A 183 4.60 -9.19 -12.46
N GLY A 184 4.35 -9.18 -13.77
CA GLY A 184 5.21 -9.85 -14.73
C GLY A 184 5.29 -11.38 -14.56
N GLY A 185 4.29 -12.02 -13.97
CA GLY A 185 4.24 -13.47 -13.73
C GLY A 185 4.57 -13.88 -12.28
N ASN A 186 5.26 -13.08 -11.50
CA ASN A 186 5.66 -13.42 -10.12
C ASN A 186 4.46 -13.70 -9.19
N LYS A 187 3.36 -12.97 -9.36
CA LYS A 187 2.13 -13.19 -8.59
C LYS A 187 1.56 -14.58 -8.83
N CYS A 188 1.49 -15.00 -10.10
CA CYS A 188 0.98 -16.32 -10.49
C CYS A 188 1.82 -17.45 -9.89
N GLN A 189 3.14 -17.29 -9.86
CA GLN A 189 4.06 -18.33 -9.37
C GLN A 189 4.03 -18.50 -7.85
N SER A 190 3.83 -17.40 -7.08
CA SER A 190 4.12 -17.42 -5.65
C SER A 190 3.01 -16.86 -4.76
N TYR A 191 2.14 -15.98 -5.27
CA TYR A 191 1.23 -15.19 -4.43
C TYR A 191 -0.24 -15.28 -4.81
N CYS A 192 -0.59 -15.93 -5.92
CA CYS A 192 -1.97 -16.06 -6.36
C CYS A 192 -2.66 -17.19 -5.61
N SER A 193 -3.74 -16.86 -4.90
CA SER A 193 -4.53 -17.85 -4.13
C SER A 193 -5.25 -18.88 -5.00
N VAL A 194 -5.49 -18.55 -6.26
CA VAL A 194 -6.18 -19.43 -7.22
C VAL A 194 -5.24 -20.06 -8.25
N ARG A 195 -3.92 -19.97 -8.05
CA ARG A 195 -2.93 -20.42 -9.03
C ARG A 195 -3.10 -21.88 -9.47
N GLU A 196 -3.52 -22.75 -8.55
CA GLU A 196 -3.63 -24.19 -8.80
C GLU A 196 -4.82 -24.56 -9.69
N ILE A 197 -5.88 -23.75 -9.62
CA ILE A 197 -7.10 -23.93 -10.40
C ILE A 197 -7.20 -22.96 -11.59
N CYS A 198 -6.29 -22.00 -11.69
CA CYS A 198 -6.30 -21.00 -12.75
C CYS A 198 -5.91 -21.61 -14.10
N PRO A 199 -6.79 -21.60 -15.10
CA PRO A 199 -6.51 -22.20 -16.41
C PRO A 199 -5.43 -21.47 -17.20
N TYR A 200 -5.08 -20.26 -16.78
CA TYR A 200 -4.06 -19.44 -17.44
C TYR A 200 -2.67 -19.58 -16.81
N ASN A 201 -2.56 -20.25 -15.65
CA ASN A 201 -1.28 -20.37 -14.95
C ASN A 201 -0.27 -21.28 -15.69
N ASN A 202 -0.77 -22.26 -16.44
CA ASN A 202 0.03 -23.25 -17.16
C ASN A 202 0.24 -22.91 -18.64
N LYS A 203 -0.33 -21.82 -19.14
CA LYS A 203 -0.01 -21.33 -20.48
C LYS A 203 1.28 -20.56 -20.35
N GLY A 204 2.41 -21.26 -20.60
CA GLY A 204 3.73 -20.64 -20.72
C GLY A 204 3.63 -19.43 -21.65
N GLU A 205 4.41 -18.41 -21.31
CA GLU A 205 4.57 -17.25 -22.16
C GLU A 205 5.00 -17.72 -23.56
N GLU A 206 4.09 -17.62 -24.54
CA GLU A 206 4.44 -17.53 -25.96
C GLU A 206 4.76 -16.09 -26.31
#